data_901369e98228f7a39e6d32601f42bcf3
#
_entry.id   901369e98228f7a39e6d32601f42bcf3
#
_cell.length_a   1.000
_cell.length_b   1.000
_cell.length_c   1.000
_cell.angle_alpha   90.00
_cell.angle_beta   90.00
_cell.angle_gamma   90.00
#
_symmetry.space_group_name_H-M   'P 1'
#
loop_
_entity.id
_entity.type
_entity.pdbx_description
1 polymer ?
#
loop_
_entity_poly.entity_id
_entity_poly.type
_entity_poly.pdbx_seq_one_letter_code
_entity_poly.pdbx_strand_id
1 'polypeptide(L)'
;MIEALAVRLEEALPRLATVKRRRIGGFRSKESEVERIDVSLDDQRFELEQTRGGFRCTVHTVVKGITLKREELPLTDWVRSLVGEVTRAASIGEKARQVLEGLVR
;
A
#
# COMPACT_ATOMS: atom_id res chain seq x y z
N MET A 1 3.98 -12.59 -3.99
CA MET A 1 3.47 -12.06 -2.72
C MET A 1 3.05 -10.60 -2.82
N ILE A 2 3.89 -9.73 -3.34
CA ILE A 2 3.54 -8.30 -3.45
C ILE A 2 2.42 -8.07 -4.46
N GLU A 3 2.35 -8.83 -5.52
CA GLU A 3 1.25 -8.71 -6.48
C GLU A 3 -0.11 -9.03 -5.83
N ALA A 4 -0.17 -10.06 -5.00
CA ALA A 4 -1.40 -10.38 -4.28
C ALA A 4 -1.81 -9.26 -3.33
N LEU A 5 -0.84 -8.65 -2.63
CA LEU A 5 -1.09 -7.50 -1.77
C LEU A 5 -1.62 -6.32 -2.58
N ALA A 6 -0.99 -6.04 -3.72
CA ALA A 6 -1.42 -4.94 -4.58
C ALA A 6 -2.85 -5.11 -5.07
N VAL A 7 -3.21 -6.32 -5.54
CA VAL A 7 -4.56 -6.61 -6.00
C VAL A 7 -5.57 -6.42 -4.88
N ARG A 8 -5.26 -6.91 -3.68
CA ARG A 8 -6.15 -6.76 -2.52
C ARG A 8 -6.37 -5.31 -2.15
N LEU A 9 -5.31 -4.52 -2.17
CA LEU A 9 -5.42 -3.09 -1.86
C LEU A 9 -6.21 -2.35 -2.94
N GLU A 10 -6.01 -2.68 -4.21
CA GLU A 10 -6.79 -2.09 -5.29
C GLU A 10 -8.28 -2.40 -5.16
N GLU A 11 -8.62 -3.62 -4.77
CA GLU A 11 -10.01 -4.02 -4.58
C GLU A 11 -10.64 -3.37 -3.35
N ALA A 12 -9.89 -3.31 -2.26
CA ALA A 12 -10.40 -2.78 -0.99
C ALA A 12 -10.47 -1.27 -0.96
N LEU A 13 -9.49 -0.60 -1.56
CA LEU A 13 -9.32 0.85 -1.48
C LEU A 13 -9.13 1.47 -2.86
N PRO A 14 -10.09 1.32 -3.78
CA PRO A 14 -9.90 1.74 -5.18
C PRO A 14 -9.64 3.23 -5.36
N ARG A 15 -10.07 4.07 -4.42
CA ARG A 15 -9.86 5.52 -4.48
C ARG A 15 -8.63 5.99 -3.74
N LEU A 16 -8.16 5.19 -2.78
CA LEU A 16 -7.06 5.57 -1.90
C LEU A 16 -5.75 4.91 -2.29
N ALA A 17 -5.81 3.72 -2.86
CA ALA A 17 -4.63 2.95 -3.25
C ALA A 17 -4.29 3.18 -4.72
N THR A 18 -3.04 3.47 -4.98
CA THR A 18 -2.50 3.61 -6.33
C THR A 18 -1.37 2.61 -6.48
N VAL A 19 -1.46 1.74 -7.49
CA VAL A 19 -0.44 0.74 -7.75
C VAL A 19 0.22 1.06 -9.08
N LYS A 20 1.53 1.20 -9.07
CA LYS A 20 2.32 1.41 -10.27
C LYS A 20 3.01 0.11 -10.62
N ARG A 21 2.82 -0.34 -11.85
CA ARG A 21 3.44 -1.57 -12.34
C ARG A 21 4.44 -1.25 -13.44
N ARG A 22 5.45 -2.08 -13.54
CA ARG A 22 6.49 -1.98 -14.54
C ARG A 22 6.47 -3.25 -15.39
N ARG A 23 6.56 -3.08 -16.71
CA ARG A 23 6.64 -4.22 -17.62
C ARG A 23 8.02 -4.87 -17.52
N ILE A 24 8.05 -6.20 -17.44
CA ILE A 24 9.29 -6.97 -17.39
C ILE A 24 9.40 -7.87 -18.61
N GLY A 25 10.64 -8.18 -19.01
CA GLY A 25 10.87 -9.12 -20.10
C GLY A 25 10.77 -8.53 -21.51
N GLY A 26 10.81 -7.23 -21.67
CA GLY A 26 10.79 -6.57 -22.97
C GLY A 26 9.39 -6.16 -23.44
N PHE A 27 9.32 -5.45 -24.57
CA PHE A 27 8.07 -4.79 -24.96
C PHE A 27 6.98 -5.71 -25.49
N ARG A 28 7.30 -6.96 -25.80
CA ARG A 28 6.29 -7.95 -26.21
C ARG A 28 5.75 -8.75 -25.04
N SER A 29 6.37 -8.66 -23.89
CA SER A 29 5.91 -9.37 -22.70
C SER A 29 4.67 -8.71 -22.12
N LYS A 30 3.68 -9.53 -21.74
CA LYS A 30 2.52 -9.07 -21.00
C LYS A 30 2.76 -9.12 -19.50
N GLU A 31 3.90 -9.64 -19.08
CA GLU A 31 4.23 -9.73 -17.66
C GLU A 31 4.59 -8.37 -17.11
N SER A 32 4.16 -8.13 -15.91
CA SER A 32 4.48 -6.90 -15.18
C SER A 32 4.72 -7.23 -13.72
N GLU A 33 5.42 -6.35 -13.05
CA GLU A 33 5.63 -6.46 -11.61
C GLU A 33 5.29 -5.15 -10.94
N VAL A 34 4.87 -5.24 -9.68
CA VAL A 34 4.56 -4.06 -8.90
C VAL A 34 5.84 -3.29 -8.61
N GLU A 35 5.89 -2.04 -9.03
CA GLU A 35 6.99 -1.14 -8.76
C GLU A 35 6.75 -0.34 -7.48
N ARG A 36 5.51 0.07 -7.27
CA ARG A 36 5.17 0.93 -6.16
C ARG A 36 3.69 0.81 -5.78
N ILE A 37 3.42 0.88 -4.49
CA ILE A 37 2.06 0.97 -3.95
C ILE A 37 2.00 2.20 -3.06
N ASP A 38 1.01 3.05 -3.27
CA ASP A 38 0.74 4.21 -2.42
C ASP A 38 -0.69 4.13 -1.91
N VAL A 39 -0.87 4.28 -0.62
CA VAL A 39 -2.20 4.37 -0.01
C VAL A 39 -2.27 5.68 0.77
N SER A 40 -3.18 6.56 0.38
CA SER A 40 -3.34 7.86 1.02
C SER A 40 -4.55 7.84 1.94
N LEU A 41 -4.32 8.07 3.22
CA LEU A 41 -5.35 8.26 4.24
C LEU A 41 -5.26 9.72 4.70
N ASP A 42 -6.22 10.15 5.54
CA ASP A 42 -6.36 11.57 5.90
C ASP A 42 -5.05 12.29 6.25
N ASP A 43 -4.29 11.72 7.18
CA ASP A 43 -3.06 12.35 7.66
C ASP A 43 -1.85 11.41 7.54
N GLN A 44 -2.00 10.32 6.79
CA GLN A 44 -0.91 9.37 6.59
C GLN A 44 -0.88 8.87 5.15
N ARG A 45 0.31 8.59 4.67
CA ARG A 45 0.52 7.98 3.36
C ARG A 45 1.40 6.76 3.55
N PHE A 46 0.90 5.63 3.11
CA PHE A 46 1.62 4.36 3.17
C PHE A 46 2.23 4.09 1.80
N GLU A 47 3.53 3.92 1.77
CA GLU A 47 4.28 3.73 0.53
C GLU A 47 5.08 2.44 0.58
N LEU A 48 4.97 1.64 -0.47
CA LEU A 48 5.78 0.47 -0.68
C LEU A 48 6.45 0.61 -2.03
N GLU A 49 7.77 0.51 -2.07
CA GLU A 49 8.55 0.71 -3.29
C GLU A 49 9.52 -0.45 -3.48
N GLN A 50 9.61 -0.95 -4.71
CA GLN A 50 10.58 -1.97 -5.05
C GLN A 50 11.97 -1.35 -5.14
N THR A 51 12.94 -1.99 -4.50
CA THR A 51 14.34 -1.58 -4.54
C THR A 51 15.18 -2.75 -5.08
N ARG A 52 16.46 -2.53 -5.29
CA ARG A 52 17.35 -3.59 -5.77
C ARG A 52 17.43 -4.77 -4.82
N GLY A 53 17.32 -4.53 -3.52
CA GLY A 53 17.44 -5.59 -2.51
C GLY A 53 16.11 -6.11 -2.01
N GLY A 54 14.98 -5.67 -2.58
CA GLY A 54 13.66 -6.08 -2.13
C GLY A 54 12.67 -4.94 -2.16
N PHE A 55 12.04 -4.67 -1.02
CA PHE A 55 11.02 -3.61 -0.92
C PHE A 55 11.31 -2.69 0.24
N ARG A 56 11.02 -1.42 0.05
CA ARG A 56 11.06 -0.42 1.10
C ARG A 56 9.62 -0.04 1.44
N CYS A 57 9.27 -0.17 2.70
CA CYS A 57 7.93 0.14 3.19
C CYS A 57 8.02 1.34 4.12
N THR A 58 7.35 2.43 3.78
CA THR A 58 7.46 3.69 4.51
C THR A 58 6.08 4.21 4.86
N VAL A 59 5.96 4.81 6.05
CA VAL A 59 4.75 5.51 6.49
C VAL A 59 5.11 6.98 6.66
N HIS A 60 4.38 7.85 5.95
CA HIS A 60 4.56 9.30 6.04
C HIS A 60 3.39 9.89 6.82
N THR A 61 3.68 10.71 7.81
CA THR A 61 2.66 11.52 8.47
C THR A 61 2.60 12.85 7.73
N VAL A 62 1.45 13.14 7.14
CA VAL A 62 1.26 14.31 6.28
C VAL A 62 0.13 15.16 6.84
N VAL A 63 0.41 16.42 7.13
CA VAL A 63 -0.60 17.36 7.62
C VAL A 63 -0.60 18.58 6.71
N LYS A 64 -1.76 18.86 6.12
CA LYS A 64 -1.94 20.01 5.21
C LYS A 64 -0.94 20.00 4.04
N GLY A 65 -0.65 18.80 3.51
CA GLY A 65 0.29 18.66 2.41
C GLY A 65 1.76 18.67 2.79
N ILE A 66 2.07 18.79 4.08
CA ILE A 66 3.44 18.84 4.58
C ILE A 66 3.77 17.53 5.29
N THR A 67 4.86 16.89 4.88
CA THR A 67 5.33 15.65 5.53
C THR A 67 6.05 16.03 6.83
N LEU A 68 5.46 15.62 7.96
CA LEU A 68 6.01 15.90 9.28
C LEU A 68 6.91 14.79 9.80
N LYS A 69 6.62 13.56 9.42
CA LYS A 69 7.34 12.39 9.90
C LYS A 69 7.39 11.33 8.81
N ARG A 70 8.48 10.60 8.79
CA ARG A 70 8.68 9.49 7.85
C ARG A 70 9.31 8.34 8.61
N GLU A 71 8.69 7.16 8.51
CA GLU A 71 9.15 5.98 9.23
C GLU A 71 9.21 4.79 8.30
N GLU A 72 10.34 4.08 8.29
CA GLU A 72 10.51 2.88 7.50
C GLU A 72 10.21 1.66 8.37
N LEU A 73 9.39 0.75 7.87
CA LEU A 73 8.93 -0.42 8.62
C LEU A 73 9.15 -1.70 7.82
N PRO A 74 9.34 -2.85 8.51
CA PRO A 74 9.23 -4.14 7.84
C PRO A 74 7.84 -4.31 7.23
N LEU A 75 7.73 -5.10 6.17
CA LEU A 75 6.47 -5.30 5.46
C LEU A 75 5.32 -5.70 6.38
N THR A 76 5.55 -6.65 7.29
CA THR A 76 4.51 -7.11 8.21
C THR A 76 3.97 -5.98 9.08
N ASP A 77 4.87 -5.15 9.61
CA ASP A 77 4.49 -4.01 10.44
C ASP A 77 3.79 -2.94 9.64
N TRP A 78 4.24 -2.72 8.41
CA TRP A 78 3.61 -1.78 7.48
C TRP A 78 2.16 -2.16 7.19
N VAL A 79 1.92 -3.45 6.89
CA VAL A 79 0.57 -3.96 6.63
C VAL A 79 -0.31 -3.82 7.87
N ARG A 80 0.20 -4.17 9.05
CA ARG A 80 -0.55 -4.04 10.30
C ARG A 80 -0.91 -2.58 10.58
N SER A 81 0.01 -1.68 10.37
CA SER A 81 -0.22 -0.26 10.57
C SER A 81 -1.28 0.26 9.62
N LEU A 82 -1.21 -0.16 8.35
CA LEU A 82 -2.20 0.20 7.35
C LEU A 82 -3.60 -0.29 7.74
N VAL A 83 -3.72 -1.56 8.13
CA VAL A 83 -4.99 -2.14 8.56
C VAL A 83 -5.55 -1.38 9.76
N GLY A 84 -4.69 -1.02 10.72
CA GLY A 84 -5.12 -0.26 11.90
C GLY A 84 -5.68 1.10 11.54
N GLU A 85 -5.04 1.82 10.63
CA GLU A 85 -5.50 3.13 10.18
C GLU A 85 -6.79 3.04 9.37
N VAL A 86 -6.90 2.04 8.50
CA VAL A 86 -8.12 1.81 7.72
C VAL A 86 -9.30 1.50 8.65
N THR A 87 -9.07 0.69 9.67
CA THR A 87 -10.11 0.32 10.63
C THR A 87 -10.64 1.55 11.40
N ARG A 88 -9.77 2.52 11.66
CA ARG A 88 -10.16 3.75 12.34
C ARG A 88 -10.86 4.75 11.43
N ALA A 89 -10.66 4.64 10.13
CA ALA A 89 -11.24 5.58 9.17
C ALA A 89 -12.70 5.22 8.92
N ALA A 90 -13.62 6.05 9.43
CA ALA A 90 -15.06 5.80 9.35
C ALA A 90 -15.61 5.79 7.92
N SER A 91 -14.89 6.37 6.98
CA SER A 91 -15.31 6.45 5.58
C SER A 91 -15.07 5.16 4.80
N ILE A 92 -14.41 4.18 5.40
CA ILE A 92 -14.07 2.93 4.72
C ILE A 92 -15.09 1.86 5.09
N GLY A 93 -15.67 1.22 4.07
CA GLY A 93 -16.72 0.26 4.27
C GLY A 93 -16.29 -1.04 4.94
N GLU A 94 -17.26 -1.76 5.46
CA GLU A 94 -17.05 -3.03 6.15
C GLU A 94 -16.32 -4.06 5.27
N LYS A 95 -16.67 -4.11 4.01
CA LYS A 95 -16.05 -5.05 3.07
C LYS A 95 -14.55 -4.79 2.91
N ALA A 96 -14.17 -3.52 2.79
CA ALA A 96 -12.77 -3.14 2.69
C ALA A 96 -12.00 -3.55 3.94
N ARG A 97 -12.60 -3.31 5.10
CA ARG A 97 -11.99 -3.69 6.37
C ARG A 97 -11.75 -5.19 6.46
N GLN A 98 -12.74 -6.00 6.06
CA GLN A 98 -12.63 -7.45 6.10
C GLN A 98 -11.52 -7.97 5.19
N VAL A 99 -11.42 -7.41 3.99
CA VAL A 99 -10.38 -7.79 3.04
C VAL A 99 -9.00 -7.51 3.61
N LEU A 100 -8.81 -6.33 4.20
CA LEU A 100 -7.53 -5.92 4.75
C LEU A 100 -7.16 -6.71 6.00
N GLU A 101 -8.13 -7.03 6.85
CA GLU A 101 -7.89 -7.86 8.03
C GLU A 101 -7.38 -9.24 7.63
N GLY A 102 -7.85 -9.78 6.51
CA GLY A 102 -7.39 -11.05 6.00
C GLY A 102 -5.91 -11.06 5.63
N LEU A 103 -5.32 -9.90 5.36
CA LEU A 103 -3.89 -9.80 5.03
C LEU A 103 -2.97 -9.97 6.25
N VAL A 104 -3.52 -9.81 7.44
CA VAL A 104 -2.72 -9.82 8.68
C VAL A 104 -2.74 -11.18 9.37
N ARG A 105 -3.65 -12.04 9.00
CA ARG A 105 -3.79 -13.38 9.60
C ARG A 105 -2.78 -14.39 9.10
#